data_3e281abc70eb8c86026f9c3c539737a1
#
_entry.id   3e281abc70eb8c86026f9c3c539737a1
#
_cell.length_a   1.000
_cell.length_b   1.000
_cell.length_c   1.000
_cell.angle_alpha   90.00
_cell.angle_beta   90.00
_cell.angle_gamma   90.00
#
_symmetry.space_group_name_H-M   'P 1'
#
loop_
_entity.id
_entity.type
_entity.pdbx_description
1 polymer ?
#
loop_
_entity_poly.entity_id
_entity_poly.type
_entity_poly.pdbx_seq_one_letter_code
_entity_poly.pdbx_strand_id
1 'polypeptide(L)'
;MCGILALFGEDVDVSSYLLSHRGPDSYGTKTLGKCRMDFYRLAINDLTPAGMQPFVHNNTMLICNGEIYNHRAFRTGMEKGTSDCEILLPLINDVGIVNTLKMINGDFAFVHTTGSRVIAARDPIGVRPLFYSKYCDGSIAFASEAKALLFLNAEIHVFPPGHFFDSHVNDFICYHTGYWSVNKYVNVDSKILLRQSLEYAVKQRIENTDRDVGFL
;
A
#
# COMPACT_ATOMS: atom_id res chain seq x y z
N MET A 1 -7.86 8.45 5.42
CA MET A 1 -6.95 7.38 4.94
C MET A 1 -7.78 6.17 4.59
N CYS A 2 -7.50 5.51 3.47
CA CYS A 2 -8.24 4.33 3.04
C CYS A 2 -8.11 3.15 4.03
N GLY A 3 -9.04 2.21 3.97
CA GLY A 3 -8.99 0.94 4.67
C GLY A 3 -8.77 -0.20 3.68
N ILE A 4 -7.81 -1.08 3.95
CA ILE A 4 -7.58 -2.31 3.18
C ILE A 4 -7.69 -3.54 4.06
N LEU A 5 -8.28 -4.60 3.50
CA LEU A 5 -8.29 -5.94 4.06
C LEU A 5 -8.05 -6.92 2.92
N ALA A 6 -7.12 -7.85 3.09
CA ALA A 6 -6.86 -8.92 2.14
C ALA A 6 -6.75 -10.25 2.87
N LEU A 7 -7.41 -11.27 2.34
CA LEU A 7 -7.40 -12.64 2.82
C LEU A 7 -6.84 -13.53 1.72
N PHE A 8 -5.85 -14.34 2.04
CA PHE A 8 -5.25 -15.29 1.11
C PHE A 8 -5.25 -16.69 1.73
N GLY A 9 -5.97 -17.61 1.14
CA GLY A 9 -6.17 -18.97 1.64
C GLY A 9 -7.61 -19.42 1.56
N GLU A 10 -8.12 -20.06 2.60
CA GLU A 10 -9.53 -20.47 2.67
C GLU A 10 -10.46 -19.26 2.85
N ASP A 11 -11.69 -19.41 2.34
CA ASP A 11 -12.71 -18.36 2.40
C ASP A 11 -13.24 -18.27 3.84
N VAL A 12 -12.91 -17.18 4.52
CA VAL A 12 -13.42 -16.88 5.86
C VAL A 12 -14.43 -15.75 5.73
N ASP A 13 -15.62 -15.94 6.29
CA ASP A 13 -16.62 -14.88 6.34
C ASP A 13 -16.13 -13.74 7.25
N VAL A 14 -15.94 -12.57 6.66
CA VAL A 14 -15.31 -11.41 7.31
C VAL A 14 -16.31 -10.29 7.45
N SER A 15 -16.45 -9.79 8.66
CA SER A 15 -17.13 -8.53 8.94
C SER A 15 -16.27 -7.35 8.48
N SER A 16 -16.27 -7.08 7.19
CA SER A 16 -15.43 -6.05 6.57
C SER A 16 -15.75 -4.62 7.03
N TYR A 17 -16.97 -4.34 7.49
CA TYR A 17 -17.44 -3.00 7.93
C TYR A 17 -16.57 -2.32 9.01
N LEU A 18 -15.70 -3.06 9.69
CA LEU A 18 -14.81 -2.54 10.73
C LEU A 18 -13.81 -1.47 10.24
N LEU A 19 -13.61 -1.37 8.92
CA LEU A 19 -12.73 -0.38 8.30
C LEU A 19 -13.47 0.79 7.63
N SER A 20 -14.81 0.83 7.67
CA SER A 20 -15.62 1.85 6.99
C SER A 20 -15.32 3.29 7.42
N HIS A 21 -14.94 3.50 8.70
CA HIS A 21 -14.55 4.82 9.22
C HIS A 21 -13.26 5.37 8.57
N ARG A 22 -12.42 4.51 8.00
CA ARG A 22 -11.19 4.93 7.32
C ARG A 22 -11.46 5.47 5.91
N GLY A 23 -12.45 4.91 5.25
CA GLY A 23 -12.81 5.27 3.88
C GLY A 23 -14.32 5.28 3.70
N PRO A 24 -15.00 6.37 4.10
CA PRO A 24 -16.45 6.44 4.11
C PRO A 24 -17.07 6.69 2.72
N ASP A 25 -16.25 7.05 1.72
CA ASP A 25 -16.79 7.52 0.43
C ASP A 25 -17.32 6.36 -0.43
N SER A 26 -16.68 5.20 -0.41
CA SER A 26 -17.15 4.02 -1.13
C SER A 26 -16.45 2.73 -0.68
N TYR A 27 -17.08 1.59 -0.98
CA TYR A 27 -16.59 0.25 -0.67
C TYR A 27 -16.53 -0.61 -1.92
N GLY A 28 -15.49 -1.43 -2.06
CA GLY A 28 -15.35 -2.42 -3.10
C GLY A 28 -14.71 -3.69 -2.60
N THR A 29 -15.16 -4.81 -3.13
CA THR A 29 -14.62 -6.13 -2.87
C THR A 29 -14.44 -6.90 -4.17
N LYS A 30 -13.36 -7.68 -4.27
CA LYS A 30 -13.13 -8.62 -5.37
C LYS A 30 -12.35 -9.83 -4.87
N THR A 31 -12.56 -10.94 -5.56
CA THR A 31 -11.83 -12.19 -5.35
C THR A 31 -11.11 -12.59 -6.62
N LEU A 32 -9.86 -13.00 -6.51
CA LEU A 32 -9.05 -13.56 -7.58
C LEU A 32 -8.33 -14.81 -7.05
N GLY A 33 -8.69 -16.00 -7.55
CA GLY A 33 -8.17 -17.25 -7.04
C GLY A 33 -8.41 -17.42 -5.55
N LYS A 34 -7.34 -17.58 -4.78
CA LYS A 34 -7.38 -17.74 -3.32
C LYS A 34 -7.34 -16.42 -2.54
N CYS A 35 -7.38 -15.26 -3.22
CA CYS A 35 -7.25 -13.97 -2.58
C CYS A 35 -8.54 -13.15 -2.71
N ARG A 36 -9.14 -12.83 -1.57
CA ARG A 36 -10.19 -11.81 -1.44
C ARG A 36 -9.59 -10.51 -0.96
N MET A 37 -10.00 -9.40 -1.58
CA MET A 37 -9.58 -8.04 -1.22
C MET A 37 -10.78 -7.13 -1.03
N ASP A 38 -10.82 -6.44 0.11
CA ASP A 38 -11.83 -5.43 0.46
C ASP A 38 -11.16 -4.06 0.59
N PHE A 39 -11.76 -3.06 -0.01
CA PHE A 39 -11.24 -1.69 -0.04
C PHE A 39 -12.30 -0.67 0.40
N TYR A 40 -11.93 0.14 1.37
CA TYR A 40 -12.71 1.28 1.85
C TYR A 40 -12.03 2.57 1.42
N ARG A 41 -12.70 3.32 0.56
CA ARG A 41 -12.13 4.48 -0.10
C ARG A 41 -12.37 5.76 0.69
N LEU A 42 -11.29 6.51 0.92
CA LEU A 42 -11.29 7.95 1.10
C LEU A 42 -10.68 8.55 -0.18
N ALA A 43 -11.52 9.18 -1.01
CA ALA A 43 -11.11 9.69 -2.31
C ALA A 43 -10.28 10.97 -2.14
N ILE A 44 -8.96 10.88 -2.35
CA ILE A 44 -8.00 11.99 -2.32
C ILE A 44 -7.50 12.27 -3.74
N ASN A 45 -7.12 11.22 -4.45
CA ASN A 45 -6.72 11.24 -5.85
C ASN A 45 -7.75 10.50 -6.69
N ASP A 46 -7.98 10.96 -7.93
CA ASP A 46 -9.00 10.43 -8.84
C ASP A 46 -10.40 10.35 -8.20
N LEU A 47 -11.07 11.47 -8.08
CA LEU A 47 -12.40 11.53 -7.44
C LEU A 47 -13.50 10.78 -8.20
N THR A 48 -13.17 10.21 -9.37
CA THR A 48 -14.10 9.44 -10.20
C THR A 48 -14.22 7.99 -9.74
N PRO A 49 -15.23 7.23 -10.24
CA PRO A 49 -15.32 5.79 -9.98
C PRO A 49 -14.13 4.98 -10.51
N ALA A 50 -13.33 5.50 -11.46
CA ALA A 50 -12.15 4.82 -12.01
C ALA A 50 -11.03 4.64 -10.97
N GLY A 51 -10.93 5.56 -9.99
CA GLY A 51 -10.00 5.41 -8.86
C GLY A 51 -10.43 4.39 -7.80
N MET A 52 -11.51 3.62 -8.04
CA MET A 52 -11.97 2.60 -7.09
C MET A 52 -11.13 1.34 -7.16
N GLN A 53 -10.80 0.81 -5.99
CA GLN A 53 -10.05 -0.44 -5.83
C GLN A 53 -10.97 -1.58 -5.36
N PRO A 54 -10.58 -2.86 -5.52
CA PRO A 54 -9.32 -3.40 -6.05
C PRO A 54 -9.11 -3.13 -7.54
N PHE A 55 -7.91 -2.66 -7.92
CA PHE A 55 -7.48 -2.58 -9.32
C PHE A 55 -7.25 -3.99 -9.88
N VAL A 56 -7.65 -4.21 -11.13
CA VAL A 56 -7.48 -5.51 -11.82
C VAL A 56 -6.94 -5.29 -13.22
N HIS A 57 -5.83 -5.97 -13.52
CA HIS A 57 -5.20 -5.96 -14.84
C HIS A 57 -4.46 -7.29 -15.08
N ASN A 58 -4.58 -7.86 -16.29
CA ASN A 58 -3.84 -9.06 -16.72
C ASN A 58 -3.83 -10.21 -15.70
N ASN A 59 -5.00 -10.55 -15.15
CA ASN A 59 -5.15 -11.60 -14.15
C ASN A 59 -4.35 -11.34 -12.85
N THR A 60 -4.10 -10.07 -12.54
CA THR A 60 -3.54 -9.62 -11.27
C THR A 60 -4.46 -8.61 -10.59
N MET A 61 -4.38 -8.50 -9.28
CA MET A 61 -5.24 -7.63 -8.48
C MET A 61 -4.43 -6.94 -7.39
N LEU A 62 -4.79 -5.67 -7.07
CA LEU A 62 -4.09 -4.86 -6.09
C LEU A 62 -5.03 -3.96 -5.30
N ILE A 63 -4.77 -3.83 -4.00
CA ILE A 63 -5.30 -2.78 -3.14
C ILE A 63 -4.15 -2.03 -2.47
N CYS A 64 -4.30 -0.71 -2.34
CA CYS A 64 -3.30 0.17 -1.73
C CYS A 64 -3.96 1.22 -0.83
N ASN A 65 -3.49 1.32 0.40
CA ASN A 65 -3.72 2.49 1.25
C ASN A 65 -2.44 3.32 1.25
N GLY A 66 -2.39 4.37 0.44
CA GLY A 66 -1.17 5.16 0.30
C GLY A 66 -1.27 6.26 -0.73
N GLU A 67 -0.14 6.89 -0.97
CA GLU A 67 0.11 7.87 -2.01
C GLU A 67 1.48 7.63 -2.62
N ILE A 68 1.53 7.54 -3.96
CA ILE A 68 2.77 7.37 -4.73
C ILE A 68 3.11 8.69 -5.40
N TYR A 69 4.00 9.47 -4.80
CA TYR A 69 4.27 10.86 -5.20
C TYR A 69 4.89 11.00 -6.59
N ASN A 70 5.67 10.02 -7.02
CA ASN A 70 6.31 10.02 -8.35
C ASN A 70 5.54 9.20 -9.40
N HIS A 71 4.27 8.91 -9.20
CA HIS A 71 3.44 8.06 -10.07
C HIS A 71 3.42 8.54 -11.54
N ARG A 72 3.47 9.85 -11.76
CA ARG A 72 3.40 10.44 -13.11
C ARG A 72 4.53 9.98 -14.02
N ALA A 73 5.71 9.65 -13.44
CA ALA A 73 6.88 9.16 -14.20
C ALA A 73 6.71 7.72 -14.71
N PHE A 74 5.73 6.98 -14.19
CA PHE A 74 5.51 5.55 -14.49
C PHE A 74 4.20 5.26 -15.20
N ARG A 75 3.43 6.29 -15.56
CA ARG A 75 2.18 6.09 -16.31
C ARG A 75 2.48 5.56 -17.70
N THR A 76 1.82 4.45 -18.04
CA THR A 76 1.96 3.76 -19.32
C THR A 76 0.85 4.10 -20.31
N GLY A 77 -0.23 4.76 -19.85
CA GLY A 77 -1.45 5.00 -20.61
C GLY A 77 -2.42 3.81 -20.61
N MET A 78 -2.10 2.74 -19.87
CA MET A 78 -2.98 1.58 -19.69
C MET A 78 -3.88 1.71 -18.46
N GLU A 79 -3.62 2.70 -17.62
CA GLU A 79 -4.41 3.01 -16.44
C GLU A 79 -5.82 3.50 -16.85
N LYS A 80 -6.84 3.03 -16.13
CA LYS A 80 -8.25 3.40 -16.38
C LYS A 80 -8.61 4.76 -15.79
N GLY A 81 -7.88 5.18 -14.77
CA GLY A 81 -8.08 6.40 -14.04
C GLY A 81 -6.83 7.25 -13.89
N THR A 82 -6.87 8.19 -12.97
CA THR A 82 -5.76 9.07 -12.61
C THR A 82 -5.18 8.75 -11.23
N SER A 83 -5.67 7.71 -10.55
CA SER A 83 -5.16 7.28 -9.25
C SER A 83 -3.67 7.00 -9.29
N ASP A 84 -2.95 7.57 -8.34
CA ASP A 84 -1.51 7.39 -8.17
C ASP A 84 -1.13 5.94 -7.85
N CYS A 85 -1.97 5.23 -7.09
CA CYS A 85 -1.73 3.83 -6.72
C CYS A 85 -1.95 2.84 -7.88
N GLU A 86 -2.67 3.21 -8.94
CA GLU A 86 -2.96 2.31 -10.06
C GLU A 86 -1.70 1.87 -10.81
N ILE A 87 -0.66 2.73 -10.83
CA ILE A 87 0.62 2.44 -11.49
C ILE A 87 1.38 1.25 -10.86
N LEU A 88 1.07 0.91 -9.61
CA LEU A 88 1.74 -0.22 -8.94
C LEU A 88 1.48 -1.54 -9.67
N LEU A 89 0.29 -1.70 -10.24
CA LEU A 89 -0.11 -2.94 -10.89
C LEU A 89 0.72 -3.25 -12.15
N PRO A 90 0.82 -2.35 -13.15
CA PRO A 90 1.71 -2.56 -14.28
C PRO A 90 3.19 -2.63 -13.87
N LEU A 91 3.67 -1.78 -12.96
CA LEU A 91 5.06 -1.82 -12.52
C LEU A 91 5.46 -3.17 -11.92
N ILE A 92 4.64 -3.74 -11.01
CA ILE A 92 4.94 -5.05 -10.43
C ILE A 92 4.98 -6.13 -11.50
N ASN A 93 4.09 -6.06 -12.49
CA ASN A 93 4.05 -7.03 -13.59
C ASN A 93 5.25 -6.91 -14.52
N ASP A 94 5.73 -5.70 -14.80
CA ASP A 94 6.78 -5.44 -15.78
C ASP A 94 8.18 -5.62 -15.20
N VAL A 95 8.45 -5.06 -14.01
CA VAL A 95 9.80 -5.01 -13.44
C VAL A 95 9.97 -5.84 -12.15
N GLY A 96 8.87 -6.42 -11.65
CA GLY A 96 8.84 -7.20 -10.42
C GLY A 96 8.84 -6.36 -9.14
N ILE A 97 8.44 -6.99 -8.02
CA ILE A 97 8.21 -6.31 -6.74
C ILE A 97 9.45 -5.56 -6.24
N VAL A 98 10.63 -6.15 -6.29
CA VAL A 98 11.86 -5.57 -5.72
C VAL A 98 12.25 -4.27 -6.45
N ASN A 99 12.17 -4.26 -7.77
CA ASN A 99 12.48 -3.07 -8.56
C ASN A 99 11.39 -2.01 -8.38
N THR A 100 10.12 -2.40 -8.37
CA THR A 100 9.01 -1.49 -8.08
C THR A 100 9.24 -0.75 -6.76
N LEU A 101 9.52 -1.47 -5.67
CA LEU A 101 9.74 -0.88 -4.34
C LEU A 101 10.95 0.06 -4.26
N LYS A 102 11.96 -0.13 -5.12
CA LYS A 102 13.12 0.77 -5.24
C LYS A 102 12.84 2.01 -6.08
N MET A 103 11.89 1.94 -7.00
CA MET A 103 11.57 3.02 -7.93
C MET A 103 10.52 3.99 -7.40
N ILE A 104 9.55 3.50 -6.64
CA ILE A 104 8.46 4.32 -6.12
C ILE A 104 8.91 5.19 -4.94
N ASN A 105 8.37 6.41 -4.88
CA ASN A 105 8.49 7.32 -3.76
C ASN A 105 7.09 7.61 -3.22
N GLY A 106 6.84 7.25 -1.96
CA GLY A 106 5.49 7.39 -1.39
C GLY A 106 5.37 6.84 0.02
N ASP A 107 4.20 7.06 0.60
CA ASP A 107 3.76 6.47 1.86
C ASP A 107 2.71 5.41 1.52
N PHE A 108 2.98 4.13 1.74
CA PHE A 108 2.10 3.07 1.27
C PHE A 108 2.05 1.82 2.14
N ALA A 109 0.91 1.17 2.10
CA ALA A 109 0.70 -0.23 2.43
C ALA A 109 -0.17 -0.84 1.34
N PHE A 110 0.30 -1.86 0.65
CA PHE A 110 -0.46 -2.49 -0.42
C PHE A 110 -0.41 -4.02 -0.37
N VAL A 111 -1.40 -4.64 -1.00
CA VAL A 111 -1.44 -6.08 -1.24
C VAL A 111 -1.71 -6.31 -2.73
N HIS A 112 -0.87 -7.14 -3.34
CA HIS A 112 -0.95 -7.58 -4.74
C HIS A 112 -1.13 -9.08 -4.81
N THR A 113 -1.90 -9.58 -5.78
CA THR A 113 -2.07 -11.03 -6.01
C THR A 113 -2.16 -11.39 -7.48
N THR A 114 -1.69 -12.59 -7.79
CA THR A 114 -1.94 -13.29 -9.06
C THR A 114 -3.03 -14.36 -8.92
N GLY A 115 -3.73 -14.40 -7.78
CA GLY A 115 -4.71 -15.44 -7.45
C GLY A 115 -4.11 -16.67 -6.77
N SER A 116 -2.89 -17.06 -7.12
CA SER A 116 -2.13 -18.17 -6.50
C SER A 116 -0.95 -17.72 -5.64
N ARG A 117 -0.57 -16.45 -5.74
CA ARG A 117 0.50 -15.81 -4.96
C ARG A 117 -0.01 -14.50 -4.41
N VAL A 118 0.33 -14.18 -3.16
CA VAL A 118 0.12 -12.88 -2.56
C VAL A 118 1.45 -12.24 -2.19
N ILE A 119 1.55 -10.94 -2.46
CA ILE A 119 2.63 -10.06 -2.04
C ILE A 119 2.00 -8.91 -1.27
N ALA A 120 2.48 -8.63 -0.07
CA ALA A 120 2.12 -7.43 0.68
C ALA A 120 3.38 -6.60 0.94
N ALA A 121 3.29 -5.28 0.90
CA ALA A 121 4.43 -4.40 1.15
C ALA A 121 4.03 -3.17 1.97
N ARG A 122 4.98 -2.67 2.76
CA ARG A 122 4.82 -1.47 3.57
C ARG A 122 5.98 -0.51 3.33
N ASP A 123 5.69 0.78 3.33
CA ASP A 123 6.68 1.84 3.10
C ASP A 123 7.88 1.78 4.07
N PRO A 124 9.03 2.40 3.71
CA PRO A 124 10.27 2.30 4.48
C PRO A 124 10.19 2.73 5.93
N ILE A 125 9.30 3.68 6.26
CA ILE A 125 9.15 4.26 7.61
C ILE A 125 7.96 3.63 8.34
N GLY A 126 6.98 3.05 7.59
CA GLY A 126 5.73 2.54 8.11
C GLY A 126 4.71 3.64 8.41
N VAL A 127 4.69 4.69 7.59
CA VAL A 127 3.72 5.79 7.69
C VAL A 127 2.30 5.25 7.55
N ARG A 128 2.08 4.34 6.58
CA ARG A 128 0.78 3.67 6.46
C ARG A 128 0.74 2.43 7.35
N PRO A 129 -0.30 2.29 8.18
CA PRO A 129 -0.44 1.12 9.04
C PRO A 129 -0.76 -0.12 8.21
N LEU A 130 -0.13 -1.23 8.59
CA LEU A 130 -0.44 -2.56 8.09
C LEU A 130 -0.20 -3.58 9.19
N PHE A 131 -1.15 -4.48 9.37
CA PHE A 131 -1.12 -5.61 10.29
C PHE A 131 -1.31 -6.90 9.51
N TYR A 132 -0.84 -8.01 10.06
CA TYR A 132 -1.05 -9.33 9.48
C TYR A 132 -1.32 -10.38 10.56
N SER A 133 -1.94 -11.47 10.12
CA SER A 133 -2.14 -12.68 10.91
C SER A 133 -1.92 -13.90 10.02
N LYS A 134 -1.15 -14.87 10.49
CA LYS A 134 -0.89 -16.16 9.80
C LYS A 134 -1.62 -17.29 10.49
N TYR A 135 -2.13 -18.22 9.70
CA TYR A 135 -2.75 -19.45 10.17
C TYR A 135 -1.85 -20.66 10.02
N CYS A 136 -2.20 -21.71 10.78
CA CYS A 136 -1.49 -22.99 10.74
C CYS A 136 -1.57 -23.68 9.38
N ASP A 137 -2.61 -23.42 8.59
CA ASP A 137 -2.83 -23.96 7.23
C ASP A 137 -2.05 -23.24 6.12
N GLY A 138 -1.30 -22.19 6.49
CA GLY A 138 -0.55 -21.34 5.55
C GLY A 138 -1.37 -20.17 4.99
N SER A 139 -2.63 -20.01 5.37
CA SER A 139 -3.42 -18.83 5.05
C SER A 139 -2.85 -17.60 5.75
N ILE A 140 -2.99 -16.43 5.13
CA ILE A 140 -2.54 -15.15 5.71
C ILE A 140 -3.54 -14.04 5.40
N ALA A 141 -3.70 -13.15 6.37
CA ALA A 141 -4.53 -11.96 6.22
C ALA A 141 -3.73 -10.69 6.50
N PHE A 142 -4.08 -9.61 5.80
CA PHE A 142 -3.50 -8.28 5.95
C PHE A 142 -4.61 -7.26 6.13
N ALA A 143 -4.43 -6.31 7.07
CA ALA A 143 -5.40 -5.23 7.27
C ALA A 143 -4.73 -3.92 7.70
N SER A 144 -5.39 -2.80 7.39
CA SER A 144 -4.98 -1.47 7.87
C SER A 144 -5.07 -1.31 9.39
N GLU A 145 -5.91 -2.10 10.06
CA GLU A 145 -6.09 -2.04 11.52
C GLU A 145 -6.22 -3.45 12.12
N ALA A 146 -5.60 -3.65 13.28
CA ALA A 146 -5.58 -4.94 13.97
C ALA A 146 -7.00 -5.49 14.27
N LYS A 147 -7.95 -4.60 14.62
CA LYS A 147 -9.33 -5.02 14.93
C LYS A 147 -10.03 -5.75 13.77
N ALA A 148 -9.65 -5.44 12.52
CA ALA A 148 -10.19 -6.10 11.34
C ALA A 148 -9.68 -7.54 11.16
N LEU A 149 -8.72 -7.97 11.96
CA LEU A 149 -8.18 -9.33 11.99
C LEU A 149 -8.62 -10.14 13.21
N LEU A 150 -9.35 -9.55 14.18
CA LEU A 150 -9.73 -10.22 15.42
C LEU A 150 -10.64 -11.45 15.21
N PHE A 151 -11.45 -11.44 14.14
CA PHE A 151 -12.33 -12.56 13.80
C PHE A 151 -11.56 -13.85 13.45
N LEU A 152 -10.28 -13.72 13.11
CA LEU A 152 -9.42 -14.83 12.72
C LEU A 152 -9.00 -15.70 13.91
N ASN A 153 -9.18 -15.21 15.14
CA ASN A 153 -8.79 -15.88 16.38
C ASN A 153 -7.34 -16.43 16.35
N ALA A 154 -6.45 -15.67 15.72
CA ALA A 154 -5.03 -15.96 15.56
C ALA A 154 -4.19 -14.76 15.99
N GLU A 155 -2.90 -14.96 16.22
CA GLU A 155 -2.00 -13.87 16.65
C GLU A 155 -1.88 -12.79 15.59
N ILE A 156 -1.99 -11.52 16.01
CA ILE A 156 -1.93 -10.36 15.13
C ILE A 156 -0.60 -9.65 15.35
N HIS A 157 0.10 -9.40 14.26
CA HIS A 157 1.40 -8.75 14.26
C HIS A 157 1.37 -7.45 13.47
N VAL A 158 2.25 -6.53 13.83
CA VAL A 158 2.53 -5.33 13.03
C VAL A 158 3.39 -5.74 11.84
N PHE A 159 3.00 -5.35 10.63
CA PHE A 159 3.81 -5.58 9.44
C PHE A 159 5.07 -4.71 9.49
N PRO A 160 6.29 -5.28 9.34
CA PRO A 160 7.52 -4.53 9.49
C PRO A 160 7.70 -3.47 8.39
N PRO A 161 8.07 -2.21 8.74
CA PRO A 161 8.41 -1.18 7.76
C PRO A 161 9.57 -1.59 6.87
N GLY A 162 9.60 -1.12 5.62
CA GLY A 162 10.69 -1.42 4.68
C GLY A 162 10.79 -2.87 4.26
N HIS A 163 9.71 -3.65 4.46
CA HIS A 163 9.64 -5.06 4.07
C HIS A 163 8.49 -5.31 3.10
N PHE A 164 8.62 -6.40 2.37
CA PHE A 164 7.50 -7.04 1.70
C PHE A 164 7.42 -8.52 2.11
N PHE A 165 6.21 -9.05 2.16
CA PHE A 165 5.92 -10.46 2.34
C PHE A 165 5.67 -11.09 0.97
N ASP A 166 6.13 -12.32 0.77
CA ASP A 166 5.88 -13.11 -0.42
C ASP A 166 5.44 -14.53 -0.05
N SER A 167 4.22 -14.89 -0.43
CA SER A 167 3.67 -16.22 -0.12
C SER A 167 4.40 -17.39 -0.79
N HIS A 168 5.18 -17.17 -1.87
CA HIS A 168 5.99 -18.23 -2.49
C HIS A 168 7.15 -18.69 -1.61
N VAL A 169 7.79 -17.75 -0.92
CA VAL A 169 8.85 -18.06 0.06
C VAL A 169 8.31 -18.11 1.48
N ASN A 170 7.07 -17.69 1.68
CA ASN A 170 6.35 -17.58 2.95
C ASN A 170 7.10 -16.80 4.03
N ASP A 171 7.80 -15.73 3.63
CA ASP A 171 8.66 -14.93 4.51
C ASP A 171 8.62 -13.43 4.18
N PHE A 172 9.14 -12.64 5.11
CA PHE A 172 9.33 -11.21 4.99
C PHE A 172 10.73 -10.90 4.47
N ILE A 173 10.79 -10.09 3.41
CA ILE A 173 12.02 -9.71 2.75
C ILE A 173 12.24 -8.22 2.94
N CYS A 174 13.37 -7.84 3.55
CA CYS A 174 13.77 -6.45 3.71
C CYS A 174 14.20 -5.88 2.36
N TYR A 175 13.53 -4.82 1.89
CA TYR A 175 13.92 -4.09 0.68
C TYR A 175 14.57 -2.74 0.99
N HIS A 176 14.42 -2.26 2.23
CA HIS A 176 14.98 -0.99 2.67
C HIS A 176 15.58 -1.10 4.07
N THR A 177 16.88 -0.94 4.19
CA THR A 177 17.65 -1.13 5.44
C THR A 177 17.67 0.08 6.37
N GLY A 178 16.81 1.06 6.14
CA GLY A 178 16.61 2.23 7.00
C GLY A 178 17.52 3.42 6.70
N TYR A 179 17.00 4.61 7.01
CA TYR A 179 17.71 5.90 6.89
C TYR A 179 18.67 6.18 8.08
N TRP A 180 18.87 5.21 8.97
CA TRP A 180 19.51 5.41 10.26
C TRP A 180 21.03 5.29 10.24
N SER A 181 21.66 5.20 9.06
CA SER A 181 23.11 5.39 9.00
C SER A 181 23.42 6.88 9.23
N VAL A 182 24.00 7.18 10.37
CA VAL A 182 24.58 8.51 10.63
C VAL A 182 25.77 8.70 9.67
N ASN A 183 25.48 9.08 8.44
CA ASN A 183 26.49 9.55 7.53
C ASN A 183 27.00 10.88 8.11
N LYS A 184 28.30 10.94 8.40
CA LYS A 184 28.96 12.20 8.73
C LYS A 184 28.91 13.07 7.48
N TYR A 185 27.87 13.90 7.36
CA TYR A 185 27.82 14.96 6.37
C TYR A 185 28.83 16.02 6.77
N VAL A 186 30.00 15.97 6.15
CA VAL A 186 31.04 16.97 6.30
C VAL A 186 30.68 18.13 5.36
N ASN A 187 30.49 19.34 5.94
CA ASN A 187 30.37 20.62 5.23
C ASN A 187 29.07 20.96 4.48
N VAL A 188 27.91 20.47 4.88
CA VAL A 188 26.63 21.00 4.41
C VAL A 188 25.97 21.81 5.52
N ASP A 189 25.47 23.01 5.24
CA ASP A 189 24.62 23.73 6.18
C ASP A 189 23.34 22.92 6.42
N SER A 190 23.29 22.24 7.55
CA SER A 190 22.20 21.33 7.92
C SER A 190 20.84 22.04 7.97
N LYS A 191 20.80 23.34 8.23
CA LYS A 191 19.57 24.14 8.26
C LYS A 191 19.01 24.34 6.85
N ILE A 192 19.89 24.64 5.88
CA ILE A 192 19.50 24.81 4.48
C ILE A 192 18.99 23.48 3.94
N LEU A 193 19.72 22.40 4.18
CA LEU A 193 19.33 21.06 3.71
C LEU A 193 18.00 20.62 4.32
N LEU A 194 17.80 20.81 5.62
CA LEU A 194 16.54 20.47 6.32
C LEU A 194 15.37 21.26 5.74
N ARG A 195 15.54 22.58 5.55
CA ARG A 195 14.53 23.44 4.95
C ARG A 195 14.15 22.96 3.53
N GLN A 196 15.13 22.74 2.67
CA GLN A 196 14.89 22.29 1.29
C GLN A 196 14.20 20.92 1.26
N SER A 197 14.59 19.99 2.13
CA SER A 197 13.98 18.67 2.23
C SER A 197 12.53 18.76 2.70
N LEU A 198 12.23 19.62 3.67
CA LEU A 198 10.88 19.84 4.16
C LEU A 198 9.98 20.51 3.09
N GLU A 199 10.48 21.60 2.46
CA GLU A 199 9.77 22.27 1.37
C GLU A 199 9.46 21.30 0.21
N TYR A 200 10.42 20.45 -0.17
CA TYR A 200 10.23 19.43 -1.19
C TYR A 200 9.17 18.38 -0.77
N ALA A 201 9.24 17.88 0.45
CA ALA A 201 8.28 16.89 0.95
C ALA A 201 6.84 17.44 1.01
N VAL A 202 6.68 18.69 1.46
CA VAL A 202 5.37 19.37 1.48
C VAL A 202 4.85 19.58 0.05
N LYS A 203 5.72 20.08 -0.85
CA LYS A 203 5.36 20.32 -2.25
C LYS A 203 4.86 19.04 -2.94
N GLN A 204 5.55 17.93 -2.78
CA GLN A 204 5.14 16.65 -3.36
C GLN A 204 3.73 16.24 -2.91
N ARG A 205 3.39 16.45 -1.66
CA ARG A 205 2.06 16.10 -1.12
C ARG A 205 0.96 17.01 -1.64
N ILE A 206 1.23 18.31 -1.75
CA ILE A 206 0.28 19.29 -2.29
C ILE A 206 0.01 19.05 -3.78
N GLU A 207 1.05 18.77 -4.57
CA GLU A 207 0.93 18.55 -6.00
C GLU A 207 0.30 17.21 -6.38
N ASN A 208 0.15 16.31 -5.41
CA ASN A 208 -0.34 14.93 -5.63
C ASN A 208 -1.76 14.69 -5.10
N THR A 209 -2.55 15.73 -4.85
CA THR A 209 -3.94 15.59 -4.42
C THR A 209 -4.90 16.35 -5.32
N ASP A 210 -6.11 15.78 -5.53
CA ASP A 210 -7.23 16.41 -6.22
C ASP A 210 -8.19 17.12 -5.25
N ARG A 211 -7.81 17.24 -3.97
CA ARG A 211 -8.57 17.93 -2.91
C ARG A 211 -7.91 19.24 -2.51
N ASP A 212 -8.71 20.15 -1.99
CA ASP A 212 -8.21 21.36 -1.33
C ASP A 212 -7.33 20.99 -0.13
N VAL A 213 -6.19 21.67 0.00
CA VAL A 213 -5.23 21.45 1.08
C VAL A 213 -5.32 22.56 2.10
N GLY A 214 -5.57 22.21 3.35
CA GLY A 214 -5.54 23.12 4.50
C GLY A 214 -4.30 22.87 5.36
N PHE A 215 -3.77 23.94 5.95
CA PHE A 215 -2.70 23.89 6.96
C PHE A 215 -3.26 24.34 8.31
N LEU A 216 -2.86 23.62 9.37
CA LEU A 216 -3.18 23.95 10.76
C LEU A 216 -1.93 24.46 11.47
#